data_0671c3d204b2dbf682edc2a74b30eb17
#
_entry.id   0671c3d204b2dbf682edc2a74b30eb17
#
_cell.length_a   1.000
_cell.length_b   1.000
_cell.length_c   1.000
_cell.angle_alpha   90.00
_cell.angle_beta   90.00
_cell.angle_gamma   90.00
#
_symmetry.space_group_name_H-M   'P 1'
#
loop_
_entity.id
_entity.type
_entity.pdbx_description
1 polymer ?
#
loop_
_entity_poly.entity_id
_entity_poly.type
_entity_poly.pdbx_seq_one_letter_code
_entity_poly.pdbx_strand_id
1 'polypeptide(L)'
;MTDQFSPMLAAKAPANLWALFKDLPKGVQIVVQPKLDGVRAMVRGGIVLSRSLKPIPNAFVQQQFGRPEFEGLDGELIVGSAKDGQTFRRTTAAVMSRAGDIPNLTFYVFDNFDWDMSPYFARRMDFVSATVSWPAWSARRAIFPIEQHDVKTADELLAHYADFLSQGYEGLILRRDDAPYKFGRSTTSEAYLLKLKPTEDAEALVIGTSIRLRDGALSALRCRNIDGQEFRLGAGFSEADRQTLPDLNPIGKIIKYAYSPGAYTAAPRHPVFLGFRDKRDLA
;
A
#
# COMPACT_ATOMS: atom_id res chain seq x y z
N MET A 1 26.27 2.01 14.72
CA MET A 1 25.16 2.72 14.04
C MET A 1 23.90 2.04 14.49
N THR A 2 23.04 2.71 15.24
CA THR A 2 21.73 2.14 15.62
C THR A 2 20.89 2.09 14.36
N ASP A 3 20.71 0.88 13.80
CA ASP A 3 19.79 0.66 12.69
C ASP A 3 18.41 1.15 13.12
N GLN A 4 18.01 2.28 12.56
CA GLN A 4 16.71 2.89 12.89
C GLN A 4 15.64 2.01 12.23
N PHE A 5 14.91 1.25 13.04
CA PHE A 5 13.80 0.42 12.56
C PHE A 5 12.86 1.23 11.67
N SER A 6 12.56 0.68 10.51
CA SER A 6 11.61 1.24 9.56
C SER A 6 10.81 0.13 8.89
N PRO A 7 9.51 0.28 8.74
CA PRO A 7 8.70 -0.73 8.05
C PRO A 7 9.17 -0.97 6.63
N MET A 8 9.18 -2.21 6.19
CA MET A 8 9.44 -2.53 4.79
C MET A 8 8.33 -1.96 3.90
N LEU A 9 8.69 -1.27 2.82
CA LEU A 9 7.76 -0.63 1.91
C LEU A 9 7.89 -1.20 0.49
N ALA A 10 6.75 -1.51 -0.12
CA ALA A 10 6.72 -2.02 -1.49
C ALA A 10 7.13 -0.96 -2.53
N ALA A 11 8.02 -1.35 -3.46
CA ALA A 11 8.22 -0.61 -4.70
C ALA A 11 7.11 -0.95 -5.72
N LYS A 12 7.02 -0.20 -6.81
CA LYS A 12 6.14 -0.53 -7.93
C LYS A 12 6.74 -1.70 -8.71
N ALA A 13 5.92 -2.66 -9.10
CA ALA A 13 6.35 -3.72 -10.01
C ALA A 13 6.79 -3.12 -11.37
N PRO A 14 7.79 -3.71 -12.05
CA PRO A 14 8.21 -3.24 -13.36
C PRO A 14 7.10 -3.44 -14.39
N ALA A 15 7.10 -2.63 -15.45
CA ALA A 15 6.15 -2.79 -16.56
C ALA A 15 6.34 -4.15 -17.27
N ASN A 16 7.57 -4.61 -17.39
CA ASN A 16 7.91 -5.92 -17.91
C ASN A 16 8.01 -6.94 -16.76
N LEU A 17 6.91 -7.63 -16.46
CA LEU A 17 6.85 -8.63 -15.40
C LEU A 17 7.68 -9.90 -15.72
N TRP A 18 7.86 -10.24 -17.00
CA TRP A 18 8.70 -11.39 -17.40
C TRP A 18 10.14 -11.23 -16.95
N ALA A 19 10.65 -10.01 -16.86
CA ALA A 19 12.01 -9.74 -16.37
C ALA A 19 12.20 -10.21 -14.92
N LEU A 20 11.16 -10.24 -14.11
CA LEU A 20 11.23 -10.72 -12.71
C LEU A 20 11.59 -12.20 -12.61
N PHE A 21 11.20 -13.00 -13.59
CA PHE A 21 11.42 -14.46 -13.59
C PHE A 21 12.70 -14.87 -14.28
N LYS A 22 13.21 -14.03 -15.20
CA LYS A 22 14.40 -14.34 -15.99
C LYS A 22 15.68 -14.45 -15.15
N ASP A 23 15.79 -13.57 -14.17
CA ASP A 23 17.02 -13.41 -13.39
C ASP A 23 16.88 -13.93 -11.94
N LEU A 24 15.85 -14.76 -11.67
CA LEU A 24 15.69 -15.39 -10.36
C LEU A 24 16.83 -16.38 -10.09
N PRO A 25 17.45 -16.36 -8.91
CA PRO A 25 18.39 -17.39 -8.50
C PRO A 25 17.75 -18.79 -8.55
N LYS A 26 18.58 -19.81 -8.81
CA LYS A 26 18.10 -21.20 -8.85
C LYS A 26 17.43 -21.59 -7.52
N GLY A 27 16.19 -22.06 -7.60
CA GLY A 27 15.41 -22.49 -6.44
C GLY A 27 14.61 -21.37 -5.74
N VAL A 28 14.78 -20.11 -6.14
CA VAL A 28 13.99 -18.99 -5.65
C VAL A 28 12.68 -18.88 -6.43
N GLN A 29 11.59 -18.62 -5.71
CA GLN A 29 10.26 -18.44 -6.29
C GLN A 29 9.70 -17.05 -5.99
N ILE A 30 8.74 -16.63 -6.79
CA ILE A 30 7.92 -15.45 -6.49
C ILE A 30 6.67 -15.92 -5.75
N VAL A 31 6.41 -15.29 -4.61
CA VAL A 31 5.19 -15.47 -3.83
C VAL A 31 4.28 -14.27 -4.05
N VAL A 32 3.01 -14.51 -4.35
CA VAL A 32 2.01 -13.46 -4.53
C VAL A 32 0.96 -13.52 -3.42
N GLN A 33 0.45 -12.35 -3.06
CA GLN A 33 -0.54 -12.12 -2.00
C GLN A 33 -1.57 -11.11 -2.49
N PRO A 34 -2.85 -11.18 -2.06
CA PRO A 34 -3.78 -10.09 -2.31
C PRO A 34 -3.30 -8.81 -1.62
N LYS A 35 -3.38 -7.68 -2.32
CA LYS A 35 -3.10 -6.38 -1.73
C LYS A 35 -4.34 -5.88 -1.01
N LEU A 36 -4.25 -5.89 0.32
CA LEU A 36 -5.31 -5.38 1.19
C LEU A 36 -5.32 -3.84 1.20
N ASP A 37 -6.49 -3.27 1.41
CA ASP A 37 -6.71 -1.83 1.53
C ASP A 37 -7.24 -1.49 2.93
N GLY A 38 -6.38 -1.62 3.92
CA GLY A 38 -6.68 -1.39 5.32
C GLY A 38 -5.73 -0.41 6.00
N VAL A 39 -5.44 -0.65 7.26
CA VAL A 39 -4.49 0.13 8.06
C VAL A 39 -3.36 -0.78 8.49
N ARG A 40 -2.14 -0.51 8.01
CA ARG A 40 -0.95 -1.27 8.42
C ARG A 40 -0.74 -1.19 9.92
N ALA A 41 -0.47 -2.35 10.51
CA ALA A 41 -0.18 -2.51 11.93
C ALA A 41 1.03 -3.42 12.13
N MET A 42 1.87 -3.05 13.09
CA MET A 42 3.04 -3.83 13.50
C MET A 42 3.04 -3.96 15.01
N VAL A 43 3.44 -5.10 15.52
CA VAL A 43 3.57 -5.30 16.97
C VAL A 43 5.03 -5.18 17.36
N ARG A 44 5.35 -4.21 18.21
CA ARG A 44 6.70 -3.97 18.72
C ARG A 44 6.68 -3.51 20.18
N GLY A 45 7.42 -4.19 21.02
CA GLY A 45 7.42 -3.93 22.46
C GLY A 45 6.06 -4.11 23.11
N GLY A 46 5.24 -5.05 22.61
CA GLY A 46 3.89 -5.28 23.07
C GLY A 46 2.89 -4.16 22.71
N ILE A 47 3.23 -3.29 21.75
CA ILE A 47 2.40 -2.17 21.30
C ILE A 47 2.11 -2.31 19.81
N VAL A 48 0.86 -2.10 19.41
CA VAL A 48 0.47 -2.04 17.99
C VAL A 48 0.78 -0.66 17.44
N LEU A 49 1.70 -0.61 16.48
CA LEU A 49 2.16 0.60 15.82
C LEU A 49 1.61 0.69 14.41
N SER A 50 1.31 1.91 13.96
CA SER A 50 0.98 2.21 12.57
C SER A 50 2.23 2.22 11.68
N ARG A 51 2.03 2.36 10.37
CA ARG A 51 3.12 2.51 9.38
C ARG A 51 4.12 3.64 9.72
N SER A 52 3.67 4.68 10.40
CA SER A 52 4.51 5.81 10.83
C SER A 52 5.15 5.60 12.20
N LEU A 53 5.10 4.36 12.73
CA LEU A 53 5.62 3.97 14.04
C LEU A 53 4.96 4.70 15.22
N LYS A 54 3.77 5.23 15.02
CA LYS A 54 2.95 5.79 16.09
C LYS A 54 1.99 4.74 16.63
N PRO A 55 1.77 4.64 17.94
CA PRO A 55 0.76 3.75 18.50
C PRO A 55 -0.60 3.98 17.85
N ILE A 56 -1.28 2.90 17.49
CA ILE A 56 -2.67 2.96 17.08
C ILE A 56 -3.50 3.34 18.31
N PRO A 57 -4.30 4.43 18.26
CA PRO A 57 -4.88 5.03 19.45
C PRO A 57 -6.03 4.22 20.07
N ASN A 58 -6.62 3.29 19.34
CA ASN A 58 -7.76 2.52 19.82
C ASN A 58 -7.35 1.49 20.87
N ALA A 59 -7.98 1.57 22.06
CA ALA A 59 -7.66 0.72 23.19
C ALA A 59 -8.00 -0.76 22.91
N PHE A 60 -9.07 -1.05 22.18
CA PHE A 60 -9.44 -2.40 21.79
C PHE A 60 -8.37 -3.04 20.89
N VAL A 61 -7.84 -2.31 19.91
CA VAL A 61 -6.74 -2.78 19.05
C VAL A 61 -5.51 -3.15 19.89
N GLN A 62 -5.12 -2.27 20.83
CA GLN A 62 -3.98 -2.52 21.71
C GLN A 62 -4.20 -3.75 22.59
N GLN A 63 -5.40 -3.90 23.18
CA GLN A 63 -5.75 -5.04 24.01
C GLN A 63 -5.75 -6.37 23.23
N GLN A 64 -6.23 -6.34 21.98
CA GLN A 64 -6.33 -7.54 21.16
C GLN A 64 -4.97 -7.98 20.62
N PHE A 65 -4.17 -7.07 20.10
CA PHE A 65 -2.98 -7.39 19.33
C PHE A 65 -1.65 -6.87 19.93
N GLY A 66 -1.69 -5.92 20.89
CA GLY A 66 -0.50 -5.39 21.56
C GLY A 66 0.00 -6.33 22.65
N ARG A 67 0.51 -7.49 22.26
CA ARG A 67 0.93 -8.58 23.17
C ARG A 67 2.33 -9.06 22.85
N PRO A 68 3.12 -9.47 23.87
CA PRO A 68 4.46 -10.00 23.64
C PRO A 68 4.50 -11.21 22.70
N GLU A 69 3.46 -12.04 22.71
CA GLU A 69 3.37 -13.23 21.85
C GLU A 69 3.25 -12.89 20.35
N PHE A 70 2.89 -11.65 20.02
CA PHE A 70 2.75 -11.16 18.67
C PHE A 70 3.91 -10.25 18.26
N GLU A 71 4.98 -10.21 19.06
CA GLU A 71 6.17 -9.41 18.74
C GLU A 71 6.69 -9.73 17.34
N GLY A 72 7.03 -8.68 16.60
CA GLY A 72 7.53 -8.79 15.25
C GLY A 72 6.48 -8.90 14.16
N LEU A 73 5.21 -9.20 14.48
CA LEU A 73 4.17 -9.33 13.45
C LEU A 73 3.94 -8.01 12.71
N ASP A 74 3.85 -8.12 11.39
CA ASP A 74 3.60 -7.03 10.45
C ASP A 74 2.44 -7.42 9.53
N GLY A 75 1.40 -6.60 9.49
CA GLY A 75 0.18 -6.95 8.76
C GLY A 75 -0.73 -5.76 8.49
N GLU A 76 -1.95 -6.06 8.10
CA GLU A 76 -2.99 -5.10 7.78
C GLU A 76 -4.21 -5.34 8.67
N LEU A 77 -4.68 -4.29 9.36
CA LEU A 77 -5.96 -4.29 10.05
C LEU A 77 -7.08 -4.02 9.06
N ILE A 78 -8.13 -4.83 9.14
CA ILE A 78 -9.33 -4.74 8.28
C ILE A 78 -10.56 -4.81 9.15
N VAL A 79 -11.51 -3.91 8.96
CA VAL A 79 -12.85 -3.98 9.55
C VAL A 79 -13.85 -4.44 8.50
N GLY A 80 -14.46 -5.61 8.75
CA GLY A 80 -15.39 -6.24 7.80
C GLY A 80 -14.66 -6.97 6.66
N SER A 81 -15.16 -6.86 5.44
CA SER A 81 -14.57 -7.54 4.28
C SER A 81 -13.39 -6.78 3.70
N ALA A 82 -12.28 -7.49 3.43
CA ALA A 82 -11.12 -6.95 2.73
C ALA A 82 -11.38 -6.67 1.23
N LYS A 83 -12.51 -7.15 0.71
CA LYS A 83 -12.93 -7.07 -0.70
C LYS A 83 -13.93 -5.93 -0.96
N ASP A 84 -14.20 -5.10 0.04
CA ASP A 84 -15.14 -4.00 -0.03
C ASP A 84 -14.40 -2.67 -0.26
N GLY A 85 -14.76 -1.91 -1.29
CA GLY A 85 -14.14 -0.62 -1.62
C GLY A 85 -14.23 0.45 -0.52
N GLN A 86 -15.05 0.26 0.53
CA GLN A 86 -15.11 1.13 1.71
C GLN A 86 -14.17 0.70 2.85
N THR A 87 -13.46 -0.41 2.67
CA THR A 87 -12.66 -1.03 3.75
C THR A 87 -11.66 -0.07 4.36
N PHE A 88 -10.86 0.63 3.57
CA PHE A 88 -9.87 1.60 4.08
C PHE A 88 -10.52 2.68 4.95
N ARG A 89 -11.61 3.29 4.47
CA ARG A 89 -12.31 4.37 5.18
C ARG A 89 -12.89 3.86 6.50
N ARG A 90 -13.58 2.73 6.47
CA ARG A 90 -14.20 2.10 7.64
C ARG A 90 -13.15 1.69 8.66
N THR A 91 -12.09 1.03 8.23
CA THR A 91 -10.99 0.59 9.09
C THR A 91 -10.30 1.79 9.73
N THR A 92 -9.92 2.80 8.93
CA THR A 92 -9.25 4.00 9.44
C THR A 92 -10.12 4.72 10.48
N ALA A 93 -11.41 4.91 10.22
CA ALA A 93 -12.32 5.56 11.15
C ALA A 93 -12.39 4.80 12.50
N ALA A 94 -12.45 3.47 12.46
CA ALA A 94 -12.54 2.64 13.65
C ALA A 94 -11.22 2.62 14.45
N VAL A 95 -10.08 2.30 13.82
CA VAL A 95 -8.82 2.11 14.54
C VAL A 95 -8.19 3.42 15.00
N MET A 96 -8.55 4.56 14.40
CA MET A 96 -8.10 5.89 14.83
C MET A 96 -9.02 6.52 15.89
N SER A 97 -10.17 5.94 16.19
CA SER A 97 -10.98 6.29 17.37
C SER A 97 -10.27 5.79 18.64
N ARG A 98 -10.25 6.61 19.70
CA ARG A 98 -9.58 6.22 20.94
C ARG A 98 -10.34 5.15 21.75
N ALA A 99 -11.64 5.10 21.63
CA ALA A 99 -12.52 4.24 22.42
C ALA A 99 -13.49 3.49 21.52
N GLY A 100 -14.08 2.44 22.08
CA GLY A 100 -15.06 1.58 21.44
C GLY A 100 -14.45 0.27 20.93
N ASP A 101 -15.22 -0.81 21.12
CA ASP A 101 -14.92 -2.09 20.54
C ASP A 101 -15.10 -2.03 19.03
N ILE A 102 -14.31 -2.80 18.30
CA ILE A 102 -14.38 -2.89 16.85
C ILE A 102 -14.80 -4.31 16.48
N PRO A 103 -16.11 -4.57 16.36
CA PRO A 103 -16.57 -5.86 15.87
C PRO A 103 -16.09 -6.10 14.45
N ASN A 104 -15.82 -7.34 14.11
CA ASN A 104 -15.30 -7.75 12.80
C ASN A 104 -13.93 -7.12 12.41
N LEU A 105 -13.12 -6.73 13.41
CA LEU A 105 -11.73 -6.36 13.17
C LEU A 105 -10.90 -7.62 12.94
N THR A 106 -10.17 -7.66 11.84
CA THR A 106 -9.23 -8.73 11.49
C THR A 106 -7.83 -8.17 11.31
N PHE A 107 -6.83 -8.87 11.83
CA PHE A 107 -5.41 -8.58 11.58
C PHE A 107 -4.86 -9.64 10.63
N TYR A 108 -4.67 -9.27 9.37
CA TYR A 108 -4.04 -10.12 8.37
C TYR A 108 -2.53 -9.92 8.40
N VAL A 109 -1.79 -10.93 8.84
CA VAL A 109 -0.34 -10.88 9.00
C VAL A 109 0.32 -11.33 7.70
N PHE A 110 1.22 -10.51 7.18
CA PHE A 110 1.92 -10.76 5.91
C PHE A 110 3.45 -10.81 6.04
N ASP A 111 4.01 -10.55 7.20
CA ASP A 111 5.44 -10.70 7.49
C ASP A 111 5.72 -10.71 9.00
N ASN A 112 6.97 -11.00 9.37
CA ASN A 112 7.51 -10.81 10.70
C ASN A 112 8.88 -10.14 10.60
N PHE A 113 9.11 -9.06 11.36
CA PHE A 113 10.37 -8.33 11.37
C PHE A 113 11.25 -8.64 12.57
N ASP A 114 10.74 -9.40 13.52
CA ASP A 114 11.54 -9.88 14.66
C ASP A 114 12.41 -11.06 14.20
N TRP A 115 13.65 -10.82 14.16
CA TRP A 115 14.54 -11.16 13.11
C TRP A 115 15.58 -12.21 13.40
N ASP A 116 15.74 -12.63 14.64
CA ASP A 116 16.76 -13.64 14.96
C ASP A 116 16.50 -15.03 14.30
N MET A 117 15.36 -15.21 13.66
CA MET A 117 14.91 -16.52 13.22
C MET A 117 15.18 -16.86 11.77
N SER A 118 15.09 -15.95 10.80
CA SER A 118 15.44 -16.25 9.40
C SER A 118 15.49 -15.05 8.45
N PRO A 119 16.49 -14.94 7.53
CA PRO A 119 16.52 -13.93 6.47
C PRO A 119 15.47 -14.15 5.40
N TYR A 120 14.93 -15.33 5.26
CA TYR A 120 14.07 -15.68 4.16
C TYR A 120 12.59 -15.44 4.50
N PHE A 121 11.88 -14.78 3.56
CA PHE A 121 10.46 -14.51 3.70
C PHE A 121 9.64 -15.77 3.97
N ALA A 122 9.87 -16.86 3.22
CA ALA A 122 9.18 -18.12 3.42
C ALA A 122 9.26 -18.60 4.87
N ARG A 123 10.46 -18.58 5.47
CA ARG A 123 10.67 -19.01 6.87
C ARG A 123 9.96 -18.10 7.87
N ARG A 124 9.94 -16.78 7.61
CA ARG A 124 9.18 -15.85 8.46
C ARG A 124 7.69 -16.15 8.42
N MET A 125 7.16 -16.54 7.25
CA MET A 125 5.74 -16.89 7.12
C MET A 125 5.39 -18.25 7.73
N ASP A 126 6.30 -19.22 7.71
CA ASP A 126 6.17 -20.46 8.48
C ASP A 126 5.99 -20.14 9.97
N PHE A 127 6.83 -19.25 10.51
CA PHE A 127 6.75 -18.79 11.89
C PHE A 127 5.44 -18.02 12.17
N VAL A 128 5.03 -17.11 11.29
CA VAL A 128 3.74 -16.40 11.39
C VAL A 128 2.59 -17.40 11.46
N SER A 129 2.57 -18.37 10.54
CA SER A 129 1.51 -19.38 10.50
C SER A 129 1.45 -20.22 11.78
N ALA A 130 2.60 -20.63 12.30
CA ALA A 130 2.67 -21.35 13.59
C ALA A 130 2.17 -20.48 14.76
N THR A 131 2.58 -19.21 14.80
CA THR A 131 2.21 -18.27 15.87
C THR A 131 0.72 -18.01 15.91
N VAL A 132 0.10 -17.70 14.76
CA VAL A 132 -1.32 -17.32 14.72
C VAL A 132 -2.27 -18.53 14.76
N SER A 133 -1.80 -19.72 14.39
CA SER A 133 -2.59 -20.96 14.42
C SER A 133 -2.60 -21.66 15.77
N TRP A 134 -1.90 -21.14 16.78
CA TRP A 134 -1.88 -21.75 18.12
C TRP A 134 -3.30 -21.82 18.71
N PRO A 135 -3.77 -22.99 19.22
CA PRO A 135 -5.17 -23.21 19.61
C PRO A 135 -5.71 -22.21 20.64
N ALA A 136 -4.88 -21.77 21.59
CA ALA A 136 -5.28 -20.76 22.58
C ALA A 136 -5.66 -19.42 21.93
N TRP A 137 -5.28 -19.21 20.69
CA TRP A 137 -5.42 -17.94 19.99
C TRP A 137 -6.45 -18.01 18.86
N SER A 138 -6.70 -19.14 18.25
CA SER A 138 -7.60 -19.29 17.10
C SER A 138 -9.09 -19.24 17.45
N ALA A 139 -9.48 -19.60 18.68
CA ALA A 139 -10.89 -19.69 19.06
C ALA A 139 -11.59 -18.33 19.31
N ARG A 140 -10.85 -17.23 19.46
CA ARG A 140 -11.39 -15.88 19.78
C ARG A 140 -10.91 -14.76 18.90
N ARG A 141 -10.29 -15.06 17.73
CA ARG A 141 -9.50 -14.02 17.08
C ARG A 141 -9.66 -13.90 15.62
N ALA A 142 -9.65 -12.71 15.32
CA ALA A 142 -9.51 -12.08 14.06
C ALA A 142 -8.01 -11.83 13.72
N ILE A 143 -7.13 -12.84 13.82
CA ILE A 143 -5.75 -12.79 13.39
C ILE A 143 -5.45 -13.99 12.49
N PHE A 144 -5.00 -13.74 11.25
CA PHE A 144 -4.77 -14.79 10.26
C PHE A 144 -3.51 -14.44 9.43
N PRO A 145 -2.74 -15.45 9.00
CA PRO A 145 -1.75 -15.23 7.96
C PRO A 145 -2.48 -14.83 6.67
N ILE A 146 -1.86 -13.96 5.89
CA ILE A 146 -2.41 -13.62 4.59
C ILE A 146 -2.30 -14.82 3.65
N GLU A 147 -3.27 -14.98 2.76
CA GLU A 147 -3.25 -15.96 1.69
C GLU A 147 -2.03 -15.73 0.77
N GLN A 148 -1.35 -16.83 0.39
CA GLN A 148 -0.13 -16.80 -0.43
C GLN A 148 -0.19 -17.86 -1.51
N HIS A 149 0.38 -17.54 -2.69
CA HIS A 149 0.52 -18.46 -3.81
C HIS A 149 1.91 -18.34 -4.42
N ASP A 150 2.57 -19.47 -4.62
CA ASP A 150 3.82 -19.53 -5.37
C ASP A 150 3.52 -19.44 -6.87
N VAL A 151 4.27 -18.61 -7.57
CA VAL A 151 4.14 -18.45 -9.03
C VAL A 151 5.49 -18.63 -9.69
N LYS A 152 5.48 -19.32 -10.84
CA LYS A 152 6.68 -19.69 -11.60
C LYS A 152 6.82 -18.88 -12.89
N THR A 153 5.75 -18.25 -13.33
CA THR A 153 5.70 -17.50 -14.58
C THR A 153 4.97 -16.17 -14.42
N ALA A 154 5.24 -15.25 -15.33
CA ALA A 154 4.50 -14.00 -15.40
C ALA A 154 3.02 -14.19 -15.72
N ASP A 155 2.69 -15.22 -16.48
CA ASP A 155 1.29 -15.54 -16.82
C ASP A 155 0.51 -16.01 -15.59
N GLU A 156 1.10 -16.87 -14.76
CA GLU A 156 0.51 -17.27 -13.46
C GLU A 156 0.34 -16.05 -12.54
N LEU A 157 1.35 -15.15 -12.47
CA LEU A 157 1.24 -13.93 -11.71
C LEU A 157 0.09 -13.05 -12.19
N LEU A 158 -0.07 -12.88 -13.52
CA LEU A 158 -1.15 -12.10 -14.12
C LEU A 158 -2.52 -12.75 -13.90
N ALA A 159 -2.60 -14.08 -13.89
CA ALA A 159 -3.83 -14.79 -13.57
C ALA A 159 -4.27 -14.52 -12.12
N HIS A 160 -3.36 -14.61 -11.14
CA HIS A 160 -3.65 -14.24 -9.75
C HIS A 160 -4.01 -12.75 -9.61
N TYR A 161 -3.33 -11.87 -10.36
CA TYR A 161 -3.64 -10.45 -10.35
C TYR A 161 -5.07 -10.17 -10.82
N ALA A 162 -5.48 -10.77 -11.94
CA ALA A 162 -6.84 -10.65 -12.46
C ALA A 162 -7.89 -11.24 -11.49
N ASP A 163 -7.59 -12.38 -10.88
CA ASP A 163 -8.46 -13.03 -9.90
C ASP A 163 -8.64 -12.14 -8.65
N PHE A 164 -7.57 -11.63 -8.06
CA PHE A 164 -7.66 -10.74 -6.89
C PHE A 164 -8.45 -9.46 -7.19
N LEU A 165 -8.26 -8.86 -8.38
CA LEU A 165 -9.07 -7.71 -8.79
C LEU A 165 -10.54 -8.06 -8.93
N SER A 166 -10.86 -9.22 -9.53
CA SER A 166 -12.25 -9.68 -9.69
C SER A 166 -12.95 -9.92 -8.36
N GLN A 167 -12.18 -10.31 -7.34
CA GLN A 167 -12.65 -10.48 -5.97
C GLN A 167 -12.80 -9.17 -5.19
N GLY A 168 -12.33 -8.03 -5.73
CA GLY A 168 -12.44 -6.71 -5.09
C GLY A 168 -11.23 -6.28 -4.26
N TYR A 169 -10.10 -6.97 -4.33
CA TYR A 169 -8.85 -6.52 -3.72
C TYR A 169 -8.25 -5.32 -4.47
N GLU A 170 -7.42 -4.51 -3.79
CA GLU A 170 -6.76 -3.33 -4.38
C GLU A 170 -5.74 -3.70 -5.48
N GLY A 171 -5.30 -4.93 -5.53
CA GLY A 171 -4.27 -5.42 -6.42
C GLY A 171 -3.52 -6.60 -5.84
N LEU A 172 -2.23 -6.70 -6.15
CA LEU A 172 -1.36 -7.80 -5.78
C LEU A 172 -0.07 -7.27 -5.16
N ILE A 173 0.41 -7.95 -4.12
CA ILE A 173 1.76 -7.85 -3.59
C ILE A 173 2.54 -9.06 -4.07
N LEU A 174 3.78 -8.86 -4.46
CA LEU A 174 4.69 -9.93 -4.83
C LEU A 174 6.03 -9.80 -4.11
N ARG A 175 6.62 -10.93 -3.79
CA ARG A 175 7.90 -11.07 -3.08
C ARG A 175 8.70 -12.25 -3.61
N ARG A 176 10.01 -12.19 -3.42
CA ARG A 176 10.82 -13.40 -3.49
C ARG A 176 10.70 -14.16 -2.17
N ASP A 177 10.65 -15.48 -2.22
CA ASP A 177 10.58 -16.35 -1.04
C ASP A 177 11.87 -16.29 -0.18
N ASP A 178 13.00 -15.95 -0.81
CA ASP A 178 14.31 -15.72 -0.16
C ASP A 178 14.52 -14.27 0.31
N ALA A 179 13.55 -13.38 0.13
CA ALA A 179 13.71 -11.96 0.43
C ALA A 179 13.92 -11.69 1.93
N PRO A 180 14.91 -10.86 2.32
CA PRO A 180 15.03 -10.37 3.69
C PRO A 180 13.90 -9.39 4.03
N TYR A 181 13.66 -9.17 5.33
CA TYR A 181 12.90 -8.01 5.77
C TYR A 181 13.82 -6.78 5.71
N LYS A 182 13.61 -5.93 4.71
CA LYS A 182 14.41 -4.72 4.52
C LYS A 182 13.78 -3.53 5.25
N PHE A 183 14.54 -2.84 6.08
CA PHE A 183 14.08 -1.59 6.66
C PHE A 183 14.02 -0.50 5.58
N GLY A 184 12.80 0.02 5.36
CA GLY A 184 12.53 1.02 4.33
C GLY A 184 11.99 0.45 3.02
N ARG A 185 12.20 1.17 1.93
CA ARG A 185 11.60 0.81 0.63
C ARG A 185 12.46 -0.20 -0.12
N SER A 186 11.82 -1.30 -0.58
CA SER A 186 12.39 -2.17 -1.62
C SER A 186 12.59 -1.38 -2.92
N THR A 187 13.46 -1.88 -3.78
CA THR A 187 13.62 -1.38 -5.15
C THR A 187 13.06 -2.39 -6.15
N THR A 188 12.80 -1.94 -7.37
CA THR A 188 12.35 -2.83 -8.44
C THR A 188 13.40 -3.88 -8.79
N SER A 189 14.70 -3.52 -8.71
CA SER A 189 15.80 -4.44 -8.99
C SER A 189 16.02 -5.49 -7.90
N GLU A 190 15.82 -5.16 -6.61
CA GLU A 190 15.88 -6.13 -5.52
C GLU A 190 14.72 -7.12 -5.57
N ALA A 191 13.54 -6.65 -5.97
CA ALA A 191 12.29 -7.41 -5.99
C ALA A 191 11.90 -8.06 -4.64
N TYR A 192 12.40 -7.52 -3.52
CA TYR A 192 12.12 -8.08 -2.20
C TYR A 192 10.66 -7.90 -1.78
N LEU A 193 10.06 -6.76 -2.17
CA LEU A 193 8.65 -6.46 -1.95
C LEU A 193 8.18 -5.48 -3.03
N LEU A 194 7.30 -5.95 -3.90
CA LEU A 194 6.74 -5.15 -4.98
C LEU A 194 5.22 -5.16 -4.90
N LYS A 195 4.60 -4.15 -5.49
CA LYS A 195 3.15 -4.03 -5.63
C LYS A 195 2.74 -3.84 -7.08
N LEU A 196 1.70 -4.54 -7.47
CA LEU A 196 1.00 -4.40 -8.73
C LEU A 196 -0.45 -3.99 -8.42
N LYS A 197 -0.88 -2.85 -8.96
CA LYS A 197 -2.25 -2.37 -8.81
C LYS A 197 -2.69 -1.64 -10.05
N PRO A 198 -4.00 -1.62 -10.35
CA PRO A 198 -4.52 -0.89 -11.48
C PRO A 198 -4.14 0.59 -11.38
N THR A 199 -3.87 1.19 -12.52
CA THR A 199 -3.69 2.62 -12.65
C THR A 199 -4.49 3.05 -13.86
N GLU A 200 -5.47 3.89 -13.67
CA GLU A 200 -6.21 4.55 -14.73
C GLU A 200 -5.67 5.95 -14.96
N ASP A 201 -5.91 6.51 -16.10
CA ASP A 201 -5.62 7.92 -16.38
C ASP A 201 -6.89 8.65 -16.84
N ALA A 202 -6.95 9.92 -16.51
CA ALA A 202 -8.03 10.80 -16.87
C ALA A 202 -7.52 12.23 -17.06
N GLU A 203 -8.40 13.11 -17.49
CA GLU A 203 -8.12 14.51 -17.70
C GLU A 203 -8.87 15.39 -16.69
N ALA A 204 -8.28 16.53 -16.36
CA ALA A 204 -8.90 17.51 -15.49
C ALA A 204 -8.49 18.94 -15.87
N LEU A 205 -9.40 19.86 -15.63
CA LEU A 205 -9.16 21.29 -15.75
C LEU A 205 -8.43 21.80 -14.50
N VAL A 206 -7.33 22.51 -14.67
CA VAL A 206 -6.67 23.23 -13.58
C VAL A 206 -7.48 24.46 -13.23
N ILE A 207 -7.98 24.54 -11.99
CA ILE A 207 -8.80 25.64 -11.48
C ILE A 207 -8.08 26.51 -10.45
N GLY A 208 -6.85 26.14 -10.07
CA GLY A 208 -6.05 26.91 -9.13
C GLY A 208 -4.72 26.24 -8.81
N THR A 209 -3.89 26.96 -8.08
CA THR A 209 -2.58 26.50 -7.61
C THR A 209 -2.48 26.66 -6.10
N SER A 210 -1.65 25.83 -5.47
CA SER A 210 -1.20 26.00 -4.08
C SER A 210 0.33 26.06 -4.09
N ILE A 211 0.91 27.00 -3.39
CA ILE A 211 2.35 27.20 -3.32
C ILE A 211 2.91 26.82 -1.93
N ARG A 212 4.18 26.51 -1.89
CA ARG A 212 4.94 26.28 -0.64
C ARG A 212 5.34 27.66 -0.05
N LEU A 213 5.03 27.88 1.20
CA LEU A 213 5.31 29.16 1.87
C LEU A 213 6.81 29.48 1.99
N ARG A 214 7.67 28.46 2.04
CA ARG A 214 9.11 28.62 2.25
C ARG A 214 9.86 29.17 1.03
N ASP A 215 9.39 28.87 -0.20
CA ASP A 215 10.15 29.11 -1.45
C ASP A 215 9.26 29.51 -2.63
N GLY A 216 7.95 29.66 -2.43
CA GLY A 216 7.01 30.05 -3.50
C GLY A 216 6.74 28.97 -4.57
N ALA A 217 7.42 27.83 -4.49
CA ALA A 217 7.27 26.76 -5.48
C ALA A 217 5.90 26.06 -5.38
N LEU A 218 5.49 25.40 -6.45
CA LEU A 218 4.22 24.68 -6.53
C LEU A 218 4.17 23.59 -5.45
N SER A 219 3.14 23.64 -4.62
CA SER A 219 2.78 22.53 -3.71
C SER A 219 1.85 21.54 -4.38
N ALA A 220 0.80 22.04 -5.03
CA ALA A 220 -0.18 21.24 -5.76
C ALA A 220 -0.98 22.10 -6.74
N LEU A 221 -1.57 21.45 -7.76
CA LEU A 221 -2.65 22.01 -8.55
C LEU A 221 -4.00 21.68 -7.87
N ARG A 222 -4.94 22.61 -7.98
CA ARG A 222 -6.37 22.32 -7.74
C ARG A 222 -6.99 22.05 -9.10
N CYS A 223 -7.64 20.91 -9.22
CA CYS A 223 -8.16 20.41 -10.49
C CYS A 223 -9.64 20.08 -10.35
N ARG A 224 -10.36 20.14 -11.48
CA ARG A 224 -11.76 19.70 -11.59
C ARG A 224 -11.85 18.66 -12.71
N ASN A 225 -12.34 17.46 -12.40
CA ASN A 225 -12.54 16.40 -13.39
C ASN A 225 -13.79 16.63 -14.23
N ILE A 226 -14.05 15.74 -15.19
CA ILE A 226 -15.21 15.83 -16.09
C ILE A 226 -16.57 15.76 -15.35
N ASP A 227 -16.60 15.06 -14.19
CA ASP A 227 -17.79 14.94 -13.35
C ASP A 227 -18.01 16.17 -12.44
N GLY A 228 -17.21 17.20 -12.60
CA GLY A 228 -17.27 18.43 -11.82
C GLY A 228 -16.64 18.35 -10.43
N GLN A 229 -16.01 17.23 -10.08
CA GLN A 229 -15.39 17.02 -8.77
C GLN A 229 -14.06 17.74 -8.67
N GLU A 230 -13.88 18.50 -7.60
CA GLU A 230 -12.61 19.18 -7.32
C GLU A 230 -11.70 18.28 -6.48
N PHE A 231 -10.41 18.26 -6.83
CA PHE A 231 -9.39 17.51 -6.10
C PHE A 231 -8.05 18.23 -6.14
N ARG A 232 -7.17 17.81 -5.24
CA ARG A 232 -5.80 18.31 -5.14
C ARG A 232 -4.83 17.33 -5.79
N LEU A 233 -3.99 17.81 -6.70
CA LEU A 233 -2.96 17.06 -7.38
C LEU A 233 -1.58 17.57 -6.94
N GLY A 234 -0.92 16.82 -6.05
CA GLY A 234 0.36 17.21 -5.46
C GLY A 234 1.54 16.30 -5.81
N ALA A 235 1.28 15.17 -6.47
CA ALA A 235 2.30 14.20 -6.87
C ALA A 235 2.56 14.24 -8.37
N GLY A 236 3.74 13.74 -8.82
CA GLY A 236 4.11 13.63 -10.22
C GLY A 236 4.90 14.83 -10.77
N PHE A 237 5.13 15.86 -9.98
CA PHE A 237 5.94 17.02 -10.37
C PHE A 237 7.40 16.80 -9.99
N SER A 238 8.30 17.07 -10.92
CA SER A 238 9.73 17.25 -10.61
C SER A 238 9.96 18.55 -9.82
N GLU A 239 11.12 18.69 -9.22
CA GLU A 239 11.44 19.94 -8.53
C GLU A 239 11.54 21.13 -9.53
N ALA A 240 12.00 20.89 -10.75
CA ALA A 240 11.99 21.88 -11.83
C ALA A 240 10.56 22.31 -12.18
N ASP A 241 9.63 21.37 -12.34
CA ASP A 241 8.21 21.70 -12.56
C ASP A 241 7.65 22.56 -11.43
N ARG A 242 7.99 22.24 -10.18
CA ARG A 242 7.51 22.99 -9.03
C ARG A 242 7.98 24.44 -9.01
N GLN A 243 9.17 24.71 -9.50
CA GLN A 243 9.73 26.07 -9.58
C GLN A 243 9.12 26.85 -10.76
N THR A 244 8.88 26.23 -11.89
CA THR A 244 8.50 26.92 -13.14
C THR A 244 7.00 27.03 -13.34
N LEU A 245 6.19 26.05 -12.90
CA LEU A 245 4.76 26.03 -13.16
C LEU A 245 3.97 27.22 -12.58
N PRO A 246 4.30 27.80 -11.42
CA PRO A 246 3.61 28.99 -10.95
C PRO A 246 3.67 30.15 -11.96
N ASP A 247 4.84 30.37 -12.56
CA ASP A 247 5.08 31.47 -13.51
C ASP A 247 4.43 31.22 -14.90
N LEU A 248 4.24 29.91 -15.24
CA LEU A 248 3.60 29.51 -16.51
C LEU A 248 2.06 29.58 -16.47
N ASN A 249 1.47 30.07 -15.38
CA ASN A 249 0.04 30.20 -15.19
C ASN A 249 -0.74 28.96 -15.67
N PRO A 250 -0.72 27.87 -14.93
CA PRO A 250 -1.36 26.61 -15.35
C PRO A 250 -2.90 26.65 -15.29
N ILE A 251 -3.50 27.69 -14.70
CA ILE A 251 -4.95 27.81 -14.54
C ILE A 251 -5.63 27.87 -15.91
N GLY A 252 -6.69 27.11 -16.09
CA GLY A 252 -7.42 26.97 -17.35
C GLY A 252 -6.80 25.99 -18.35
N LYS A 253 -5.65 25.38 -18.02
CA LYS A 253 -5.07 24.31 -18.84
C LYS A 253 -5.66 22.95 -18.44
N ILE A 254 -5.69 22.03 -19.40
CA ILE A 254 -6.07 20.64 -19.17
C ILE A 254 -4.82 19.82 -18.88
N ILE A 255 -4.91 18.97 -17.87
CA ILE A 255 -3.84 18.04 -17.50
C ILE A 255 -4.32 16.60 -17.68
N LYS A 256 -3.38 15.71 -17.97
CA LYS A 256 -3.52 14.27 -17.82
C LYS A 256 -2.95 13.86 -16.47
N TYR A 257 -3.68 13.01 -15.75
CA TYR A 257 -3.24 12.47 -14.47
C TYR A 257 -3.58 10.98 -14.36
N ALA A 258 -2.71 10.24 -13.68
CA ALA A 258 -2.99 8.85 -13.30
C ALA A 258 -3.63 8.80 -11.91
N TYR A 259 -4.50 7.84 -11.67
CA TYR A 259 -5.11 7.62 -10.37
C TYR A 259 -5.36 6.14 -10.10
N SER A 260 -5.61 5.80 -8.83
CA SER A 260 -5.97 4.43 -8.45
C SER A 260 -7.49 4.30 -8.51
N PRO A 261 -8.05 3.38 -9.34
CA PRO A 261 -9.48 3.13 -9.38
C PRO A 261 -9.97 2.47 -8.09
N GLY A 262 -11.29 2.40 -7.89
CA GLY A 262 -11.90 1.56 -6.87
C GLY A 262 -12.25 2.24 -5.54
N ALA A 263 -12.28 3.57 -5.46
CA ALA A 263 -12.88 4.24 -4.31
C ALA A 263 -14.24 4.84 -4.69
N TYR A 264 -15.26 4.60 -3.90
CA TYR A 264 -16.56 5.27 -3.98
C TYR A 264 -16.51 6.77 -3.57
N THR A 265 -15.38 7.41 -3.79
CA THR A 265 -15.22 8.84 -3.64
C THR A 265 -15.24 9.44 -5.03
N ALA A 266 -16.04 10.44 -5.25
CA ALA A 266 -16.09 11.17 -6.51
C ALA A 266 -14.74 11.81 -6.90
N ALA A 267 -13.82 12.00 -5.94
CA ALA A 267 -12.47 12.49 -6.18
C ALA A 267 -11.48 11.34 -6.46
N PRO A 268 -10.54 11.50 -7.43
CA PRO A 268 -9.57 10.49 -7.77
C PRO A 268 -8.64 10.18 -6.59
N ARG A 269 -8.37 8.90 -6.38
CA ARG A 269 -7.51 8.42 -5.30
C ARG A 269 -6.04 8.42 -5.74
N HIS A 270 -5.17 9.02 -4.93
CA HIS A 270 -3.73 9.14 -5.19
C HIS A 270 -3.40 9.71 -6.60
N PRO A 271 -3.94 10.85 -6.99
CA PRO A 271 -3.71 11.40 -8.32
C PRO A 271 -2.25 11.81 -8.50
N VAL A 272 -1.70 11.49 -9.68
CA VAL A 272 -0.31 11.75 -10.08
C VAL A 272 -0.31 12.48 -11.41
N PHE A 273 0.34 13.62 -11.48
CA PHE A 273 0.49 14.41 -12.71
C PHE A 273 1.29 13.61 -13.75
N LEU A 274 0.79 13.57 -14.98
CA LEU A 274 1.44 12.95 -16.13
C LEU A 274 1.90 13.99 -17.18
N GLY A 275 1.22 15.13 -17.25
CA GLY A 275 1.56 16.17 -18.23
C GLY A 275 0.39 17.11 -18.51
N PHE A 276 0.66 18.21 -19.20
CA PHE A 276 -0.36 19.04 -19.80
C PHE A 276 -0.81 18.46 -21.14
N ARG A 277 -2.10 18.62 -21.45
CA ARG A 277 -2.62 18.31 -22.77
C ARG A 277 -2.41 19.48 -23.72
N ASP A 278 -2.02 19.18 -24.96
CA ASP A 278 -2.08 20.14 -26.04
C ASP A 278 -3.55 20.35 -26.43
N LYS A 279 -3.92 21.59 -26.80
CA LYS A 279 -5.28 21.88 -27.28
C LYS A 279 -5.65 21.06 -28.52
N ARG A 280 -4.66 20.59 -29.27
CA ARG A 280 -4.82 19.72 -30.45
C ARG A 280 -5.21 18.28 -30.11
N ASP A 281 -4.97 17.84 -28.88
CA ASP A 281 -5.28 16.50 -28.41
C ASP A 281 -6.72 16.39 -27.87
N LEU A 282 -7.47 17.50 -27.88
CA LEU A 282 -8.84 17.61 -27.36
C LEU A 282 -9.91 17.53 -28.46
N ALA A 283 -9.58 17.00 -29.65
CA ALA A 283 -10.50 16.87 -30.79
C ALA A 283 -11.26 15.55 -30.75
#